data_d5e9f6c8e08a95be71cc413edde8ea33
#
_entry.id   d5e9f6c8e08a95be71cc413edde8ea33
#
_cell.length_a   1.000
_cell.length_b   1.000
_cell.length_c   1.000
_cell.angle_alpha   90.00
_cell.angle_beta   90.00
_cell.angle_gamma   90.00
#
_symmetry.space_group_name_H-M   'P 1'
#
loop_
_entity.id
_entity.type
_entity.pdbx_description
1 polymer ?
#
loop_
_entity_poly.entity_id
_entity_poly.type
_entity_poly.pdbx_seq_one_letter_code
_entity_poly.pdbx_strand_id
1 'polypeptide(L)'
;MAVIDVPGYVAELKEHVVDHGFHVHDERHFLETYSLRQAWEVDLHPEEACDGPLDLHLNLEVEPRTLLAFEDAVAGIEPAAEPPDSWTFPMTFTWALPPLPHGPDLLRLALDMSALAGSDLPLEILSLIHI
;
A
#
# COMPACT_ATOMS: atom_id res chain seq x y z
N MET A 1 -14.03 -4.55 -14.08
CA MET A 1 -13.14 -4.19 -15.19
C MET A 1 -11.69 -4.26 -14.71
N ALA A 2 -10.85 -4.96 -15.43
CA ALA A 2 -9.45 -5.09 -15.04
C ALA A 2 -8.73 -3.74 -15.17
N VAL A 3 -7.90 -3.41 -14.17
CA VAL A 3 -7.04 -2.24 -14.22
C VAL A 3 -5.83 -2.57 -15.08
N ILE A 4 -5.56 -1.77 -16.07
CA ILE A 4 -4.52 -2.04 -17.07
C ILE A 4 -3.31 -1.10 -16.94
N ASP A 5 -3.31 -0.19 -15.97
CA ASP A 5 -2.17 0.67 -15.69
C ASP A 5 -2.03 0.97 -14.20
N VAL A 6 -0.84 1.38 -13.78
CA VAL A 6 -0.55 1.67 -12.38
C VAL A 6 -1.31 2.90 -11.88
N PRO A 7 -1.37 4.03 -12.61
CA PRO A 7 -2.16 5.17 -12.15
C PRO A 7 -3.64 4.84 -11.94
N GLY A 8 -4.23 4.05 -12.83
CA GLY A 8 -5.61 3.59 -12.70
C GLY A 8 -5.82 2.71 -11.47
N TYR A 9 -4.86 1.83 -11.20
CA TYR A 9 -4.89 0.99 -9.99
C TYR A 9 -4.86 1.84 -8.71
N VAL A 10 -3.97 2.83 -8.65
CA VAL A 10 -3.89 3.72 -7.49
C VAL A 10 -5.19 4.51 -7.31
N ALA A 11 -5.78 4.98 -8.39
CA ALA A 11 -7.07 5.70 -8.34
C ALA A 11 -8.18 4.81 -7.79
N GLU A 12 -8.29 3.56 -8.25
CA GLU A 12 -9.27 2.61 -7.73
C GLU A 12 -9.02 2.26 -6.27
N LEU A 13 -7.75 2.10 -5.88
CA LEU A 13 -7.39 1.84 -4.49
C LEU A 13 -7.84 2.97 -3.57
N LYS A 14 -7.64 4.23 -3.98
CA LYS A 14 -8.08 5.38 -3.21
C LYS A 14 -9.60 5.41 -3.07
N GLU A 15 -10.34 5.17 -4.14
CA GLU A 15 -11.80 5.08 -4.06
C GLU A 15 -12.25 3.97 -3.10
N HIS A 16 -11.60 2.83 -3.18
CA HIS A 16 -11.92 1.69 -2.32
C HIS A 16 -11.72 2.02 -0.84
N VAL A 17 -10.61 2.63 -0.47
CA VAL A 17 -10.34 2.97 0.93
C VAL A 17 -11.28 4.07 1.44
N VAL A 18 -11.65 5.05 0.59
CA VAL A 18 -12.63 6.07 0.96
C VAL A 18 -14.00 5.45 1.21
N ASP A 19 -14.41 4.50 0.37
CA ASP A 19 -15.69 3.80 0.53
C ASP A 19 -15.72 2.95 1.81
N HIS A 20 -14.56 2.57 2.33
CA HIS A 20 -14.44 1.78 3.57
C HIS A 20 -14.12 2.64 4.80
N GLY A 21 -14.35 3.94 4.73
CA GLY A 21 -14.25 4.83 5.88
C GLY A 21 -12.86 5.40 6.15
N PHE A 22 -11.98 5.41 5.17
CA PHE A 22 -10.69 6.06 5.28
C PHE A 22 -10.69 7.42 4.59
N HIS A 23 -9.89 8.32 5.11
CA HIS A 23 -9.63 9.62 4.51
C HIS A 23 -8.25 9.64 3.88
N VAL A 24 -8.15 10.02 2.62
CA VAL A 24 -6.86 10.20 1.94
C VAL A 24 -6.34 11.58 2.31
N HIS A 25 -5.29 11.62 3.13
CA HIS A 25 -4.73 12.86 3.66
C HIS A 25 -3.76 13.49 2.67
N ASP A 26 -2.90 12.70 2.05
CA ASP A 26 -1.89 13.16 1.12
C ASP A 26 -1.51 12.04 0.15
N GLU A 27 -1.04 12.44 -1.02
CA GLU A 27 -0.61 11.52 -2.06
C GLU A 27 0.63 12.10 -2.74
N ARG A 28 1.63 11.24 -2.96
CA ARG A 28 2.86 11.62 -3.63
C ARG A 28 3.22 10.60 -4.69
N HIS A 29 3.72 11.09 -5.81
CA HIS A 29 4.25 10.25 -6.87
C HIS A 29 5.68 10.68 -7.16
N PHE A 30 6.62 9.77 -7.00
CA PHE A 30 8.03 10.02 -7.24
C PHE A 30 8.50 9.32 -8.50
N LEU A 31 9.30 10.03 -9.29
CA LEU A 31 9.96 9.48 -10.47
C LEU A 31 11.44 9.86 -10.42
N GLU A 32 12.31 8.86 -10.34
CA GLU A 32 13.75 9.08 -10.36
C GLU A 32 14.22 9.28 -11.81
N THR A 33 14.92 10.38 -12.05
CA THR A 33 15.31 10.79 -13.41
C THR A 33 16.25 9.79 -14.10
N TYR A 34 17.20 9.23 -13.36
CA TYR A 34 18.21 8.35 -13.96
C TYR A 34 17.79 6.89 -14.02
N SER A 35 17.21 6.38 -12.96
CA SER A 35 16.80 4.97 -12.88
C SER A 35 15.41 4.70 -13.46
N LEU A 36 14.59 5.74 -13.62
CA LEU A 36 13.19 5.67 -13.99
C LEU A 36 12.34 4.88 -12.99
N ARG A 37 12.84 4.66 -11.78
CA ARG A 37 12.05 4.06 -10.70
C ARG A 37 10.96 5.01 -10.27
N GLN A 38 9.80 4.45 -9.99
CA GLN A 38 8.64 5.20 -9.52
C GLN A 38 8.18 4.67 -8.18
N ALA A 39 7.64 5.54 -7.37
CA ALA A 39 6.98 5.16 -6.12
C ALA A 39 5.73 6.00 -5.94
N TRP A 40 4.65 5.35 -5.56
CA TRP A 40 3.40 6.01 -5.20
C TRP A 40 3.23 5.89 -3.69
N GLU A 41 3.06 7.02 -3.03
CA GLU A 41 2.85 7.05 -1.58
C GLU A 41 1.51 7.69 -1.29
N VAL A 42 0.72 7.05 -0.44
CA VAL A 42 -0.58 7.55 -0.04
C VAL A 42 -0.66 7.52 1.48
N ASP A 43 -0.95 8.66 2.08
CA ASP A 43 -1.17 8.79 3.52
C ASP A 43 -2.66 8.73 3.80
N LEU A 44 -3.04 7.79 4.64
CA LEU A 44 -4.43 7.50 4.99
C LEU A 44 -4.63 7.55 6.49
N HIS A 45 -5.84 7.86 6.91
CA HIS A 45 -6.27 7.65 8.29
C HIS A 45 -7.76 7.32 8.31
N PRO A 46 -8.23 6.58 9.33
CA PRO A 46 -9.66 6.34 9.47
C PRO A 46 -10.39 7.67 9.61
N GLU A 47 -11.50 7.83 8.93
CA GLU A 47 -12.29 9.06 8.98
C GLU A 47 -12.70 9.41 10.41
N GLU A 48 -13.02 8.40 11.23
CA GLU A 48 -13.38 8.58 12.63
C GLU A 48 -12.21 9.04 13.51
N ALA A 49 -10.97 8.91 13.03
CA ALA A 49 -9.75 9.20 13.78
C ALA A 49 -8.87 10.24 13.07
N CYS A 50 -9.45 11.13 12.28
CA CYS A 50 -8.73 12.16 11.52
C CYS A 50 -7.81 13.02 12.38
N ASP A 51 -8.23 13.34 13.61
CA ASP A 51 -7.45 14.12 14.55
C ASP A 51 -6.64 13.24 15.52
N GLY A 52 -6.68 11.93 15.33
CA GLY A 52 -6.00 10.98 16.19
C GLY A 52 -4.57 10.70 15.74
N PRO A 53 -3.83 9.96 16.58
CA PRO A 53 -2.42 9.65 16.33
C PRO A 53 -2.20 8.46 15.38
N LEU A 54 -3.25 7.84 14.88
CA LEU A 54 -3.15 6.67 14.02
C LEU A 54 -3.04 7.09 12.56
N ASP A 55 -1.90 6.80 11.94
CA ASP A 55 -1.66 7.03 10.52
C ASP A 55 -1.33 5.73 9.82
N LEU A 56 -1.80 5.62 8.59
CA LEU A 56 -1.45 4.54 7.68
C LEU A 56 -0.74 5.12 6.47
N HIS A 57 0.42 4.59 6.17
CA HIS A 57 1.20 4.95 5.00
C HIS A 57 1.27 3.78 4.05
N LEU A 58 0.83 4.00 2.81
CA LEU A 58 0.91 3.02 1.74
C LEU A 58 2.02 3.42 0.79
N ASN A 59 2.91 2.49 0.50
CA ASN A 59 3.97 2.68 -0.50
C ASN A 59 3.87 1.60 -1.56
N LEU A 60 3.72 2.01 -2.81
CA LEU A 60 3.74 1.13 -3.98
C LEU A 60 4.99 1.45 -4.79
N GLU A 61 5.91 0.50 -4.88
CA GLU A 61 7.13 0.66 -5.66
C GLU A 61 6.95 0.07 -7.06
N VAL A 62 7.42 0.80 -8.07
CA VAL A 62 7.31 0.39 -9.47
C VAL A 62 8.70 0.33 -10.08
N GLU A 63 9.18 -0.88 -10.30
CA GLU A 63 10.48 -1.13 -10.93
C GLU A 63 10.33 -1.00 -12.46
N PRO A 64 11.21 -0.23 -13.16
CA PRO A 64 11.03 0.10 -14.57
C PRO A 64 10.93 -1.10 -15.52
N ARG A 65 11.75 -2.11 -15.30
CA ARG A 65 11.74 -3.30 -16.17
C ARG A 65 10.43 -4.08 -16.04
N THR A 66 9.95 -4.20 -14.82
CA THR A 66 8.67 -4.87 -14.55
C THR A 66 7.53 -4.08 -15.17
N LEU A 67 7.56 -2.75 -15.03
CA LEU A 67 6.54 -1.88 -15.62
C LEU A 67 6.50 -1.99 -17.14
N LEU A 68 7.65 -1.93 -17.81
CA LEU A 68 7.71 -2.04 -19.27
C LEU A 68 7.21 -3.39 -19.75
N ALA A 69 7.61 -4.48 -19.10
CA ALA A 69 7.14 -5.82 -19.43
C ALA A 69 5.63 -5.96 -19.24
N PHE A 70 5.10 -5.38 -18.16
CA PHE A 70 3.67 -5.35 -17.90
C PHE A 70 2.91 -4.56 -18.98
N GLU A 71 3.38 -3.36 -19.32
CA GLU A 71 2.76 -2.51 -20.35
C GLU A 71 2.75 -3.20 -21.72
N ASP A 72 3.85 -3.86 -22.10
CA ASP A 72 3.93 -4.60 -23.35
C ASP A 72 2.93 -5.77 -23.38
N ALA A 73 2.81 -6.48 -22.29
CA ALA A 73 1.87 -7.60 -22.20
C ALA A 73 0.42 -7.13 -22.25
N VAL A 74 0.09 -6.05 -21.54
CA VAL A 74 -1.27 -5.48 -21.53
C VAL A 74 -1.67 -4.96 -22.91
N ALA A 75 -0.73 -4.38 -23.65
CA ALA A 75 -1.01 -3.89 -25.00
C ALA A 75 -1.46 -4.99 -25.96
N GLY A 76 -1.07 -6.24 -25.72
CA GLY A 76 -1.45 -7.39 -26.54
C GLY A 76 -2.66 -8.17 -26.03
N ILE A 77 -3.28 -7.75 -24.94
CA ILE A 77 -4.41 -8.46 -24.32
C ILE A 77 -5.74 -7.93 -24.87
N GLU A 78 -6.70 -8.82 -25.04
CA GLU A 78 -8.08 -8.44 -25.36
C GLU A 78 -8.67 -7.56 -24.24
N PRO A 79 -9.49 -6.54 -24.60
CA PRO A 79 -10.01 -5.59 -23.58
C PRO A 79 -10.76 -6.21 -22.42
N ALA A 80 -11.33 -7.41 -22.61
CA ALA A 80 -12.09 -8.12 -21.59
C ALA A 80 -11.26 -9.12 -20.79
N ALA A 81 -10.00 -9.35 -21.16
CA ALA A 81 -9.13 -10.32 -20.50
C ALA A 81 -8.44 -9.69 -19.29
N GLU A 82 -8.20 -10.49 -18.27
CA GLU A 82 -7.40 -10.07 -17.13
C GLU A 82 -5.90 -10.23 -17.44
N PRO A 83 -5.04 -9.30 -16.95
CA PRO A 83 -3.59 -9.48 -17.08
C PRO A 83 -3.13 -10.74 -16.37
N PRO A 84 -2.11 -11.46 -16.91
CA PRO A 84 -1.52 -12.59 -16.19
C PRO A 84 -0.93 -12.19 -14.85
N ASP A 85 -0.93 -13.10 -13.87
CA ASP A 85 -0.37 -12.87 -12.55
C ASP A 85 1.17 -12.90 -12.50
N SER A 86 1.82 -12.71 -13.66
CA SER A 86 3.28 -12.82 -13.79
C SER A 86 4.03 -11.59 -13.31
N TRP A 87 3.34 -10.47 -13.10
CA TRP A 87 3.96 -9.22 -12.68
C TRP A 87 3.47 -8.83 -11.30
N THR A 88 4.42 -8.53 -10.44
CA THR A 88 4.13 -8.09 -9.08
C THR A 88 4.83 -6.76 -8.83
N PHE A 89 4.10 -5.85 -8.18
CA PHE A 89 4.66 -4.59 -7.71
C PHE A 89 4.61 -4.60 -6.19
N PRO A 90 5.77 -4.44 -5.52
CA PRO A 90 5.80 -4.45 -4.06
C PRO A 90 4.95 -3.34 -3.46
N MET A 91 4.13 -3.71 -2.48
CA MET A 91 3.28 -2.78 -1.76
C MET A 91 3.51 -2.96 -0.27
N THR A 92 3.79 -1.86 0.42
CA THR A 92 4.05 -1.87 1.85
C THR A 92 3.04 -0.98 2.56
N PHE A 93 2.38 -1.53 3.58
CA PHE A 93 1.53 -0.77 4.49
C PHE A 93 2.28 -0.56 5.79
N THR A 94 2.40 0.69 6.19
CA THR A 94 3.06 1.06 7.44
C THR A 94 2.05 1.74 8.35
N TRP A 95 1.80 1.15 9.51
CA TRP A 95 0.94 1.73 10.53
C TRP A 95 1.80 2.44 11.57
N ALA A 96 1.58 3.73 11.73
CA ALA A 96 2.19 4.50 12.80
C ALA A 96 1.22 4.57 13.99
N LEU A 97 1.65 4.06 15.12
CA LEU A 97 0.84 3.99 16.33
C LEU A 97 1.47 4.84 17.42
N PRO A 98 0.65 5.41 18.33
CA PRO A 98 1.20 6.04 19.53
C PRO A 98 1.86 4.97 20.40
N PRO A 99 2.77 5.37 21.31
CA PRO A 99 3.36 4.42 22.24
C PRO A 99 2.28 3.70 23.05
N LEU A 100 2.33 2.38 23.06
CA LEU A 100 1.44 1.57 23.88
C LEU A 100 2.05 1.43 25.26
N PRO A 101 1.31 1.80 26.33
CA PRO A 101 1.87 1.82 27.68
C PRO A 101 2.15 0.44 28.26
N HIS A 102 1.55 -0.62 27.69
CA HIS A 102 1.70 -1.98 28.16
C HIS A 102 2.21 -2.87 27.04
N GLY A 103 3.34 -3.56 27.29
CA GLY A 103 3.93 -4.49 26.34
C GLY A 103 2.97 -5.59 25.84
N PRO A 104 2.13 -6.19 26.71
CA PRO A 104 1.15 -7.17 26.27
C PRO A 104 0.16 -6.67 25.20
N ASP A 105 -0.17 -5.39 25.22
CA ASP A 105 -1.06 -4.80 24.21
C ASP A 105 -0.44 -4.81 22.82
N LEU A 106 0.85 -4.57 22.74
CA LEU A 106 1.59 -4.63 21.46
C LEU A 106 1.59 -6.05 20.91
N LEU A 107 1.82 -7.05 21.74
CA LEU A 107 1.77 -8.46 21.34
C LEU A 107 0.38 -8.85 20.86
N ARG A 108 -0.65 -8.43 21.56
CA ARG A 108 -2.02 -8.71 21.17
C ARG A 108 -2.36 -8.08 19.82
N LEU A 109 -1.98 -6.83 19.61
CA LEU A 109 -2.16 -6.16 18.34
C LEU A 109 -1.45 -6.92 17.21
N ALA A 110 -0.21 -7.34 17.43
CA ALA A 110 0.56 -8.11 16.46
C ALA A 110 -0.12 -9.43 16.10
N LEU A 111 -0.65 -10.16 17.10
CA LEU A 111 -1.35 -11.40 16.88
C LEU A 111 -2.66 -11.19 16.11
N ASP A 112 -3.41 -10.15 16.42
CA ASP A 112 -4.65 -9.83 15.74
C ASP A 112 -4.40 -9.44 14.29
N MET A 113 -3.39 -8.63 14.04
CA MET A 113 -2.98 -8.23 12.67
C MET A 113 -2.51 -9.43 11.86
N SER A 114 -1.71 -10.31 12.47
CA SER A 114 -1.24 -11.52 11.82
C SER A 114 -2.39 -12.48 11.46
N ALA A 115 -3.39 -12.57 12.31
CA ALA A 115 -4.57 -13.40 12.04
C ALA A 115 -5.40 -12.84 10.88
N LEU A 116 -5.52 -11.52 10.76
CA LEU A 116 -6.24 -10.88 9.66
C LEU A 116 -5.47 -10.99 8.34
N ALA A 117 -4.16 -10.81 8.37
CA ALA A 117 -3.31 -10.83 7.18
C ALA A 117 -3.10 -12.24 6.62
N GLY A 118 -3.16 -13.26 7.46
CA GLY A 118 -2.85 -14.62 7.07
C GLY A 118 -1.35 -14.86 6.92
N SER A 119 -1.01 -16.05 6.41
CA SER A 119 0.39 -16.43 6.24
C SER A 119 1.08 -15.81 5.03
N ASP A 120 0.31 -15.25 4.10
CA ASP A 120 0.84 -14.70 2.85
C ASP A 120 1.32 -13.26 2.96
N LEU A 121 0.98 -12.57 4.06
CA LEU A 121 1.40 -11.19 4.29
C LEU A 121 2.35 -11.15 5.49
N PRO A 122 3.65 -10.93 5.27
CA PRO A 122 4.60 -10.81 6.37
C PRO A 122 4.32 -9.54 7.18
N LEU A 123 4.35 -9.68 8.50
CA LEU A 123 4.17 -8.58 9.43
C LEU A 123 5.50 -8.29 10.14
N GLU A 124 5.92 -7.04 10.09
CA GLU A 124 7.11 -6.57 10.79
C GLU A 124 6.72 -5.46 11.76
N ILE A 125 7.19 -5.56 12.99
CA ILE A 125 6.90 -4.55 14.01
C ILE A 125 8.20 -3.88 14.40
N LEU A 126 8.22 -2.55 14.25
CA LEU A 126 9.35 -1.72 14.61
C LEU A 126 8.98 -0.85 15.80
N SER A 127 9.82 -0.86 16.82
CA SER A 127 9.66 0.00 17.97
C SER A 127 10.80 0.99 18.03
N LEU A 128 10.46 2.28 18.09
CA LEU A 128 11.45 3.34 18.23
C LEU A 128 11.58 3.71 19.71
N ILE A 129 12.80 3.59 20.23
CA ILE A 129 13.12 3.98 21.60
C ILE A 129 13.81 5.34 21.52
N HIS A 130 13.18 6.34 22.12
CA HIS A 130 13.79 7.65 22.28
C HIS A 130 14.58 7.70 23.59
N ILE A 131 15.82 8.00 23.48
CA ILE A 131 16.71 8.17 24.64
C ILE A 131 16.90 9.66 24.89
#